data_6ea335318f836d1608ad4ebd8c1ab74b
#
_entry.id   6ea335318f836d1608ad4ebd8c1ab74b
#
_cell.length_a   1.000
_cell.length_b   1.000
_cell.length_c   1.000
_cell.angle_alpha   90.00
_cell.angle_beta   90.00
_cell.angle_gamma   90.00
#
_symmetry.space_group_name_H-M   'P 1'
#
loop_
_entity.id
_entity.type
_entity.pdbx_description
1 polymer ?
#
loop_
_entity_poly.entity_id
_entity_poly.type
_entity_poly.pdbx_seq_one_letter_code
_entity_poly.pdbx_strand_id
1 'polypeptide(L)'
;IFICTDWLTHTPMATYAMECGKHVAIEVPAAMNIAECWQLVDTAEKTRRHCIMLENCCYDPFALTTLEMARQGVLGEIMHVEGAYIHDLRSMYFAEESEGGYHNHWGKRYSIEHTGNPYPTHGLGPACQILDIHRNDRMEYLVSMSTHQAGMSEYARKRFGENSPEARQKYKLGDVNTTLIHTAKGKTIMLQYNVSTPRPYSRLQTVCGTLGFAQKYPVPCIALDSHGDTPLEGEALETVLTRYKHPFSATIGEEAHRKGLP
;
A
#
# COMPACT_ATOMS: atom_id res chain seq x y z
N ILE A 1 7.25 -2.13 -21.28
CA ILE A 1 6.37 -0.95 -21.26
C ILE A 1 6.03 -0.64 -19.82
N PHE A 2 6.13 0.65 -19.43
CA PHE A 2 5.63 1.16 -18.17
C PHE A 2 4.23 1.76 -18.36
N ILE A 3 3.29 1.44 -17.48
CA ILE A 3 1.91 1.93 -17.51
C ILE A 3 1.67 2.71 -16.22
N CYS A 4 1.50 4.02 -16.36
CA CYS A 4 1.34 4.99 -15.28
C CYS A 4 0.11 5.88 -15.54
N THR A 5 -0.96 5.27 -16.00
CA THR A 5 -2.22 5.95 -16.36
C THR A 5 -3.21 5.93 -15.18
N ASP A 6 -4.49 6.20 -15.43
CA ASP A 6 -5.52 5.99 -14.40
C ASP A 6 -5.82 4.48 -14.20
N TRP A 7 -6.43 4.16 -13.07
CA TRP A 7 -6.67 2.77 -12.66
C TRP A 7 -7.50 1.95 -13.65
N LEU A 8 -8.45 2.59 -14.37
CA LEU A 8 -9.36 1.89 -15.29
C LEU A 8 -8.67 1.45 -16.58
N THR A 9 -7.54 2.07 -16.91
CA THR A 9 -6.79 1.78 -18.14
C THR A 9 -5.62 0.83 -17.93
N HIS A 10 -5.24 0.52 -16.67
CA HIS A 10 -4.09 -0.34 -16.36
C HIS A 10 -4.21 -1.71 -17.00
N THR A 11 -5.26 -2.46 -16.71
CA THR A 11 -5.45 -3.83 -17.24
C THR A 11 -5.60 -3.86 -18.77
N PRO A 12 -6.47 -3.04 -19.41
CA PRO A 12 -6.59 -3.05 -20.86
C PRO A 12 -5.28 -2.77 -21.59
N MET A 13 -4.50 -1.79 -21.11
CA MET A 13 -3.21 -1.45 -21.72
C MET A 13 -2.17 -2.54 -21.50
N ALA A 14 -2.15 -3.16 -20.31
CA ALA A 14 -1.21 -4.23 -20.01
C ALA A 14 -1.45 -5.47 -20.85
N THR A 15 -2.70 -5.91 -20.97
CA THR A 15 -3.06 -7.07 -21.79
C THR A 15 -2.75 -6.84 -23.26
N TYR A 16 -3.10 -5.69 -23.80
CA TYR A 16 -2.76 -5.31 -25.19
C TYR A 16 -1.24 -5.32 -25.40
N ALA A 17 -0.47 -4.72 -24.49
CA ALA A 17 0.98 -4.69 -24.60
C ALA A 17 1.60 -6.11 -24.57
N MET A 18 1.11 -6.99 -23.69
CA MET A 18 1.58 -8.37 -23.64
C MET A 18 1.21 -9.16 -24.91
N GLU A 19 0.02 -8.96 -25.48
CA GLU A 19 -0.40 -9.53 -26.76
C GLU A 19 0.48 -9.05 -27.92
N CYS A 20 0.97 -7.80 -27.83
CA CYS A 20 1.98 -7.25 -28.75
C CYS A 20 3.42 -7.73 -28.42
N GLY A 21 3.59 -8.73 -27.56
CA GLY A 21 4.87 -9.36 -27.25
C GLY A 21 5.77 -8.54 -26.32
N LYS A 22 5.26 -7.57 -25.54
CA LYS A 22 6.03 -6.73 -24.63
C LYS A 22 5.88 -7.22 -23.18
N HIS A 23 6.96 -7.06 -22.39
CA HIS A 23 6.88 -7.13 -20.94
C HIS A 23 6.27 -5.83 -20.39
N VAL A 24 5.56 -5.92 -19.29
CA VAL A 24 4.79 -4.82 -18.72
C VAL A 24 5.14 -4.60 -17.25
N ALA A 25 5.27 -3.35 -16.88
CA ALA A 25 5.34 -2.86 -15.51
C ALA A 25 4.20 -1.86 -15.30
N ILE A 26 3.35 -2.10 -14.32
CA ILE A 26 2.11 -1.35 -14.11
C ILE A 26 2.16 -0.66 -12.75
N GLU A 27 1.77 0.61 -12.71
CA GLU A 27 1.52 1.30 -11.45
C GLU A 27 0.39 0.66 -10.64
N VAL A 28 0.37 0.94 -9.36
CA VAL A 28 -0.63 0.42 -8.41
C VAL A 28 -1.97 1.17 -8.50
N PRO A 29 -3.08 0.47 -8.37
CA PRO A 29 -3.27 -0.99 -8.39
C PRO A 29 -3.27 -1.52 -9.82
N ALA A 30 -2.76 -2.71 -10.03
CA ALA A 30 -2.68 -3.31 -11.37
C ALA A 30 -4.05 -3.64 -11.98
N ALA A 31 -5.04 -3.95 -11.13
CA ALA A 31 -6.40 -4.32 -11.52
C ALA A 31 -7.42 -3.80 -10.52
N MET A 32 -8.67 -3.58 -10.94
CA MET A 32 -9.74 -3.02 -10.12
C MET A 32 -10.82 -4.02 -9.76
N ASN A 33 -10.80 -5.20 -10.32
CA ASN A 33 -11.74 -6.28 -10.03
C ASN A 33 -11.13 -7.66 -10.31
N ILE A 34 -11.81 -8.72 -9.85
CA ILE A 34 -11.33 -10.09 -9.97
C ILE A 34 -11.17 -10.53 -11.43
N ALA A 35 -12.06 -10.12 -12.32
CA ALA A 35 -11.98 -10.47 -13.74
C ALA A 35 -10.71 -9.89 -14.37
N GLU A 36 -10.38 -8.65 -14.06
CA GLU A 36 -9.14 -8.01 -14.50
C GLU A 36 -7.89 -8.70 -13.93
N CYS A 37 -7.92 -9.13 -12.66
CA CYS A 37 -6.82 -9.90 -12.08
C CYS A 37 -6.55 -11.18 -12.89
N TRP A 38 -7.58 -11.94 -13.21
CA TRP A 38 -7.45 -13.14 -14.03
C TRP A 38 -7.01 -12.82 -15.46
N GLN A 39 -7.53 -11.75 -16.05
CA GLN A 39 -7.13 -11.32 -17.39
C GLN A 39 -5.63 -11.02 -17.48
N LEU A 40 -5.04 -10.36 -16.45
CA LEU A 40 -3.59 -10.13 -16.40
C LEU A 40 -2.80 -11.42 -16.30
N VAL A 41 -3.20 -12.35 -15.43
CA VAL A 41 -2.53 -13.64 -15.24
C VAL A 41 -2.62 -14.48 -16.50
N ASP A 42 -3.84 -14.71 -17.03
CA ASP A 42 -4.08 -15.53 -18.22
C ASP A 42 -3.33 -14.99 -19.44
N THR A 43 -3.31 -13.65 -19.62
CA THR A 43 -2.57 -13.01 -20.72
C THR A 43 -1.07 -13.18 -20.54
N ALA A 44 -0.53 -12.99 -19.33
CA ALA A 44 0.88 -13.19 -19.05
C ALA A 44 1.33 -14.63 -19.35
N GLU A 45 0.55 -15.63 -18.93
CA GLU A 45 0.82 -17.04 -19.18
C GLU A 45 0.73 -17.38 -20.67
N LYS A 46 -0.36 -16.98 -21.33
CA LYS A 46 -0.60 -17.21 -22.78
C LYS A 46 0.51 -16.62 -23.64
N THR A 47 0.91 -15.38 -23.34
CA THR A 47 1.90 -14.65 -24.15
C THR A 47 3.33 -14.93 -23.73
N ARG A 48 3.54 -15.55 -22.57
CA ARG A 48 4.85 -15.73 -21.92
C ARG A 48 5.59 -14.38 -21.75
N ARG A 49 4.85 -13.37 -21.31
CA ARG A 49 5.39 -12.04 -20.99
C ARG A 49 5.27 -11.77 -19.49
N HIS A 50 6.27 -11.10 -18.95
CA HIS A 50 6.21 -10.65 -17.57
C HIS A 50 5.22 -9.50 -17.44
N CYS A 51 4.40 -9.58 -16.39
CA CYS A 51 3.53 -8.53 -15.93
C CYS A 51 3.84 -8.30 -14.44
N ILE A 52 4.34 -7.14 -14.09
CA ILE A 52 4.73 -6.79 -12.71
C ILE A 52 4.00 -5.53 -12.26
N MET A 53 3.45 -5.56 -11.06
CA MET A 53 2.93 -4.38 -10.39
C MET A 53 4.08 -3.67 -9.65
N LEU A 54 4.22 -2.36 -9.83
CA LEU A 54 5.28 -1.53 -9.27
C LEU A 54 4.92 -1.06 -7.85
N GLU A 55 4.80 -1.99 -6.91
CA GLU A 55 4.51 -1.66 -5.52
C GLU A 55 5.76 -1.12 -4.81
N ASN A 56 5.90 0.20 -4.79
CA ASN A 56 7.08 0.89 -4.26
C ASN A 56 7.28 0.71 -2.75
N CYS A 57 6.21 0.50 -1.96
CA CYS A 57 6.34 0.30 -0.51
C CYS A 57 7.10 -0.98 -0.15
N CYS A 58 7.19 -1.95 -1.06
CA CYS A 58 8.02 -3.14 -0.88
C CYS A 58 9.53 -2.85 -0.91
N TYR A 59 9.93 -1.70 -1.46
CA TYR A 59 11.33 -1.30 -1.63
C TYR A 59 11.75 -0.17 -0.68
N ASP A 60 10.85 0.25 0.19
CA ASP A 60 11.16 1.19 1.26
C ASP A 60 12.28 0.63 2.16
N PRO A 61 13.30 1.43 2.54
CA PRO A 61 14.44 0.93 3.31
C PRO A 61 14.05 0.26 4.62
N PHE A 62 13.07 0.79 5.36
CA PHE A 62 12.60 0.18 6.61
C PHE A 62 11.83 -1.12 6.34
N ALA A 63 11.00 -1.17 5.27
CA ALA A 63 10.30 -2.38 4.86
C ALA A 63 11.27 -3.49 4.49
N LEU A 64 12.28 -3.17 3.71
CA LEU A 64 13.34 -4.11 3.33
C LEU A 64 14.15 -4.60 4.54
N THR A 65 14.51 -3.72 5.47
CA THR A 65 15.20 -4.10 6.71
C THR A 65 14.33 -5.02 7.56
N THR A 66 13.05 -4.69 7.74
CA THR A 66 12.11 -5.53 8.50
C THR A 66 11.91 -6.89 7.83
N LEU A 67 11.85 -6.94 6.49
CA LEU A 67 11.80 -8.18 5.73
C LEU A 67 13.04 -9.04 5.98
N GLU A 68 14.24 -8.44 6.00
CA GLU A 68 15.47 -9.15 6.27
C GLU A 68 15.54 -9.67 7.72
N MET A 69 15.08 -8.87 8.69
CA MET A 69 14.95 -9.31 10.09
C MET A 69 13.98 -10.50 10.23
N ALA A 70 12.84 -10.46 9.52
CA ALA A 70 11.88 -11.57 9.51
C ALA A 70 12.49 -12.84 8.89
N ARG A 71 13.19 -12.73 7.76
CA ARG A 71 13.87 -13.85 7.09
C ARG A 71 14.96 -14.49 7.92
N GLN A 72 15.68 -13.70 8.70
CA GLN A 72 16.73 -14.18 9.60
C GLN A 72 16.20 -14.65 10.98
N GLY A 73 14.88 -14.62 11.18
CA GLY A 73 14.24 -15.08 12.41
C GLY A 73 14.41 -14.14 13.61
N VAL A 74 14.91 -12.93 13.41
CA VAL A 74 15.16 -11.95 14.48
C VAL A 74 13.89 -11.55 15.21
N LEU A 75 12.78 -11.48 14.49
CA LEU A 75 11.46 -11.16 15.03
C LEU A 75 10.73 -12.41 15.56
N GLY A 76 11.33 -13.60 15.43
CA GLY A 76 10.67 -14.87 15.74
C GLY A 76 9.58 -15.25 14.74
N GLU A 77 8.58 -15.99 15.20
CA GLU A 77 7.41 -16.29 14.38
C GLU A 77 6.54 -15.04 14.23
N ILE A 78 6.31 -14.61 12.98
CA ILE A 78 5.45 -13.45 12.72
C ILE A 78 4.00 -13.86 12.86
N MET A 79 3.26 -13.16 13.73
CA MET A 79 1.86 -13.43 14.06
C MET A 79 0.90 -12.45 13.40
N HIS A 80 1.32 -11.18 13.27
CA HIS A 80 0.46 -10.10 12.81
C HIS A 80 1.24 -9.04 12.06
N VAL A 81 0.63 -8.50 10.98
CA VAL A 81 1.20 -7.40 10.21
C VAL A 81 0.11 -6.36 9.96
N GLU A 82 0.48 -5.07 10.10
CA GLU A 82 -0.41 -3.97 9.75
C GLU A 82 0.15 -3.15 8.59
N GLY A 83 -0.75 -2.73 7.71
CA GLY A 83 -0.41 -1.84 6.60
C GLY A 83 -1.54 -0.88 6.28
N ALA A 84 -1.23 0.20 5.59
CA ALA A 84 -2.24 1.20 5.29
C ALA A 84 -1.93 2.05 4.04
N TYR A 85 -2.98 2.72 3.55
CA TYR A 85 -2.89 3.92 2.77
C TYR A 85 -3.67 5.04 3.47
N ILE A 86 -2.96 5.85 4.25
CA ILE A 86 -3.49 7.00 4.96
C ILE A 86 -2.81 8.24 4.40
N HIS A 87 -3.56 9.04 3.66
CA HIS A 87 -3.05 10.22 2.97
C HIS A 87 -4.19 11.19 2.68
N ASP A 88 -4.20 12.36 3.25
CA ASP A 88 -5.24 13.35 2.97
C ASP A 88 -5.15 13.84 1.51
N LEU A 89 -6.04 13.32 0.67
CA LEU A 89 -6.12 13.66 -0.76
C LEU A 89 -7.27 14.62 -1.10
N ARG A 90 -7.96 15.17 -0.12
CA ARG A 90 -9.13 16.03 -0.36
C ARG A 90 -8.79 17.21 -1.26
N SER A 91 -7.67 17.87 -1.05
CA SER A 91 -7.23 18.98 -1.90
C SER A 91 -7.04 18.56 -3.36
N MET A 92 -6.36 17.43 -3.60
CA MET A 92 -6.12 16.89 -4.95
C MET A 92 -7.41 16.42 -5.64
N TYR A 93 -8.36 15.89 -4.89
CA TYR A 93 -9.64 15.42 -5.43
C TYR A 93 -10.55 16.54 -5.91
N PHE A 94 -10.40 17.76 -5.36
CA PHE A 94 -11.18 18.94 -5.72
C PHE A 94 -10.41 19.97 -6.53
N ALA A 95 -9.10 19.83 -6.69
CA ALA A 95 -8.31 20.73 -7.52
C ALA A 95 -8.48 20.43 -9.00
N GLU A 96 -8.34 21.47 -9.82
CA GLU A 96 -8.21 21.34 -11.27
C GLU A 96 -6.83 20.74 -11.64
N GLU A 97 -6.72 20.13 -12.81
CA GLU A 97 -5.45 19.53 -13.27
C GLU A 97 -4.29 20.53 -13.28
N SER A 98 -4.56 21.77 -13.67
CA SER A 98 -3.58 22.87 -13.66
C SER A 98 -3.08 23.25 -12.26
N GLU A 99 -3.80 22.85 -11.23
CA GLU A 99 -3.50 23.08 -9.81
C GLU A 99 -2.98 21.80 -9.11
N GLY A 100 -2.65 20.77 -9.86
CA GLY A 100 -2.16 19.49 -9.36
C GLY A 100 -3.26 18.50 -8.98
N GLY A 101 -4.49 18.73 -9.42
CA GLY A 101 -5.58 17.77 -9.29
C GLY A 101 -5.45 16.57 -10.23
N TYR A 102 -6.19 15.53 -9.95
CA TYR A 102 -6.21 14.33 -10.80
C TYR A 102 -6.94 14.59 -12.11
N HIS A 103 -6.37 14.08 -13.20
CA HIS A 103 -6.98 14.11 -14.53
C HIS A 103 -8.47 13.69 -14.49
N ASN A 104 -9.35 14.53 -15.02
CA ASN A 104 -10.79 14.32 -14.97
C ASN A 104 -11.36 13.99 -13.59
N HIS A 105 -10.70 14.39 -12.48
CA HIS A 105 -11.07 14.07 -11.09
C HIS A 105 -11.34 12.56 -10.87
N TRP A 106 -10.59 11.67 -11.52
CA TRP A 106 -10.89 10.24 -11.54
C TRP A 106 -11.01 9.64 -10.12
N GLY A 107 -10.17 10.03 -9.16
CA GLY A 107 -10.23 9.54 -7.78
C GLY A 107 -11.51 9.97 -7.05
N LYS A 108 -11.97 11.22 -7.26
CA LYS A 108 -13.26 11.71 -6.74
C LYS A 108 -14.42 10.94 -7.37
N ARG A 109 -14.42 10.74 -8.69
CA ARG A 109 -15.48 9.97 -9.39
C ARG A 109 -15.51 8.53 -8.88
N TYR A 110 -14.35 7.89 -8.73
CA TYR A 110 -14.29 6.55 -8.15
C TYR A 110 -14.95 6.50 -6.77
N SER A 111 -14.71 7.48 -5.91
CA SER A 111 -15.28 7.56 -4.57
C SER A 111 -16.81 7.73 -4.55
N ILE A 112 -17.39 8.29 -5.62
CA ILE A 112 -18.86 8.42 -5.79
C ILE A 112 -19.50 7.06 -6.07
N GLU A 113 -18.83 6.20 -6.85
CA GLU A 113 -19.41 5.00 -7.43
C GLU A 113 -19.09 3.72 -6.67
N HIS A 114 -17.99 3.68 -5.91
CA HIS A 114 -17.44 2.49 -5.31
C HIS A 114 -17.34 2.58 -3.79
N THR A 115 -17.15 1.43 -3.14
CA THR A 115 -16.97 1.29 -1.69
C THR A 115 -15.82 0.32 -1.39
N GLY A 116 -15.45 0.16 -0.12
CA GLY A 116 -14.40 -0.76 0.33
C GLY A 116 -13.04 -0.10 0.45
N ASN A 117 -11.97 -0.86 0.23
CA ASN A 117 -10.59 -0.38 0.19
C ASN A 117 -10.09 -0.43 -1.26
N PRO A 118 -10.08 0.69 -1.99
CA PRO A 118 -9.67 0.68 -3.39
C PRO A 118 -8.15 0.63 -3.59
N TYR A 119 -7.37 0.82 -2.53
CA TYR A 119 -5.92 0.96 -2.64
C TYR A 119 -5.16 0.21 -1.53
N PRO A 120 -5.33 -1.13 -1.44
CA PRO A 120 -4.72 -1.92 -0.36
C PRO A 120 -3.23 -2.20 -0.55
N THR A 121 -2.71 -2.03 -1.76
CA THR A 121 -1.41 -2.57 -2.20
C THR A 121 -0.23 -2.07 -1.39
N HIS A 122 -0.19 -0.81 -1.03
CA HIS A 122 0.90 -0.22 -0.24
C HIS A 122 1.06 -0.82 1.17
N GLY A 123 -0.04 -1.27 1.77
CA GLY A 123 0.03 -2.03 3.02
C GLY A 123 0.18 -3.53 2.80
N LEU A 124 -0.55 -4.06 1.80
CA LEU A 124 -0.60 -5.50 1.54
C LEU A 124 0.69 -6.05 0.94
N GLY A 125 1.36 -5.30 0.04
CA GLY A 125 2.59 -5.75 -0.60
C GLY A 125 3.69 -6.11 0.39
N PRO A 126 4.14 -5.19 1.26
CA PRO A 126 5.11 -5.50 2.32
C PRO A 126 4.63 -6.62 3.26
N ALA A 127 3.36 -6.65 3.64
CA ALA A 127 2.79 -7.71 4.48
C ALA A 127 2.90 -9.10 3.82
N CYS A 128 2.59 -9.19 2.52
CA CYS A 128 2.71 -10.42 1.76
C CYS A 128 4.16 -10.92 1.68
N GLN A 129 5.13 -10.02 1.53
CA GLN A 129 6.55 -10.39 1.51
C GLN A 129 7.01 -10.91 2.87
N ILE A 130 6.64 -10.25 3.97
CA ILE A 130 7.03 -10.63 5.34
C ILE A 130 6.39 -11.96 5.73
N LEU A 131 5.13 -12.20 5.36
CA LEU A 131 4.41 -13.44 5.66
C LEU A 131 4.62 -14.55 4.64
N ASP A 132 5.41 -14.29 3.60
CA ASP A 132 5.72 -15.23 2.52
C ASP A 132 4.46 -15.79 1.83
N ILE A 133 3.48 -14.92 1.61
CA ILE A 133 2.20 -15.26 0.96
C ILE A 133 2.44 -15.80 -0.46
N HIS A 134 1.72 -16.85 -0.83
CA HIS A 134 1.84 -17.63 -2.07
C HIS A 134 3.12 -18.46 -2.23
N ARG A 135 3.99 -18.50 -1.20
CA ARG A 135 5.13 -19.43 -1.14
C ARG A 135 5.02 -20.39 0.02
N ASN A 136 4.86 -19.85 1.22
CA ASN A 136 4.79 -20.62 2.46
C ASN A 136 3.45 -20.49 3.19
N ASP A 137 2.66 -19.45 2.89
CA ASP A 137 1.34 -19.20 3.46
C ASP A 137 0.37 -18.69 2.37
N ARG A 138 -0.92 -18.61 2.68
CA ARG A 138 -1.95 -18.07 1.79
C ARG A 138 -3.03 -17.36 2.60
N MET A 139 -3.64 -16.35 2.02
CA MET A 139 -4.86 -15.76 2.58
C MET A 139 -6.03 -16.72 2.41
N GLU A 140 -6.89 -16.84 3.43
CA GLU A 140 -8.06 -17.72 3.39
C GLU A 140 -9.36 -16.93 3.32
N TYR A 141 -9.54 -15.97 4.22
CA TYR A 141 -10.72 -15.13 4.24
C TYR A 141 -10.40 -13.74 4.78
N LEU A 142 -11.29 -12.82 4.54
CA LEU A 142 -11.22 -11.47 5.06
C LEU A 142 -12.58 -10.96 5.52
N VAL A 143 -12.54 -9.99 6.42
CA VAL A 143 -13.67 -9.14 6.76
C VAL A 143 -13.28 -7.68 6.58
N SER A 144 -14.19 -6.88 6.05
CA SER A 144 -13.91 -5.47 5.75
C SER A 144 -15.11 -4.61 6.11
N MET A 145 -14.84 -3.50 6.78
CA MET A 145 -15.86 -2.52 7.19
C MET A 145 -15.40 -1.11 6.85
N SER A 146 -16.35 -0.32 6.39
CA SER A 146 -16.15 1.10 6.15
C SER A 146 -17.03 1.94 7.09
N THR A 147 -16.52 3.08 7.51
CA THR A 147 -17.35 4.12 8.14
C THR A 147 -18.31 4.71 7.10
N HIS A 148 -19.28 5.49 7.55
CA HIS A 148 -19.99 6.40 6.65
C HIS A 148 -19.02 7.47 6.11
N GLN A 149 -19.43 8.14 5.05
CA GLN A 149 -18.72 9.26 4.46
C GLN A 149 -19.15 10.58 5.12
N ALA A 150 -18.19 11.41 5.52
CA ALA A 150 -18.39 12.76 6.06
C ALA A 150 -17.28 13.73 5.61
N GLY A 151 -16.03 13.26 5.55
CA GLY A 151 -14.84 14.10 5.35
C GLY A 151 -14.81 14.85 4.04
N MET A 152 -15.18 14.21 2.92
CA MET A 152 -15.25 14.87 1.60
C MET A 152 -16.33 15.96 1.60
N SER A 153 -17.50 15.68 2.13
CA SER A 153 -18.61 16.64 2.18
C SER A 153 -18.29 17.84 3.09
N GLU A 154 -17.64 17.60 4.22
CA GLU A 154 -17.22 18.68 5.12
C GLU A 154 -16.15 19.57 4.47
N TYR A 155 -15.18 18.98 3.79
CA TYR A 155 -14.18 19.71 3.03
C TYR A 155 -14.81 20.56 1.92
N ALA A 156 -15.75 19.98 1.17
CA ALA A 156 -16.43 20.67 0.09
C ALA A 156 -17.27 21.85 0.63
N ARG A 157 -18.03 21.68 1.74
CA ARG A 157 -18.77 22.77 2.39
C ARG A 157 -17.87 23.93 2.77
N LYS A 158 -16.73 23.67 3.37
CA LYS A 158 -15.77 24.69 3.77
C LYS A 158 -15.16 25.43 2.60
N ARG A 159 -14.85 24.70 1.51
CA ARG A 159 -14.15 25.28 0.35
C ARG A 159 -15.08 26.00 -0.62
N PHE A 160 -16.26 25.43 -0.88
CA PHE A 160 -17.17 25.88 -1.95
C PHE A 160 -18.48 26.47 -1.44
N GLY A 161 -18.76 26.37 -0.13
CA GLY A 161 -19.99 26.82 0.50
C GLY A 161 -21.05 25.75 0.63
N GLU A 162 -21.92 25.91 1.62
CA GLU A 162 -22.97 24.96 2.04
C GLU A 162 -23.90 24.50 0.89
N ASN A 163 -24.21 25.41 -0.03
CA ASN A 163 -25.16 25.18 -1.09
C ASN A 163 -24.54 24.78 -2.44
N SER A 164 -23.23 24.59 -2.49
CA SER A 164 -22.53 24.18 -3.72
C SER A 164 -22.90 22.77 -4.18
N PRO A 165 -22.81 22.48 -5.48
CA PRO A 165 -22.97 21.11 -5.98
C PRO A 165 -22.00 20.13 -5.33
N GLU A 166 -20.77 20.56 -5.07
CA GLU A 166 -19.71 19.78 -4.45
C GLU A 166 -20.06 19.39 -3.00
N ALA A 167 -20.67 20.30 -2.25
CA ALA A 167 -21.11 20.05 -0.87
C ALA A 167 -22.31 19.09 -0.79
N ARG A 168 -23.11 19.02 -1.84
CA ARG A 168 -24.28 18.15 -1.95
C ARG A 168 -23.96 16.78 -2.54
N GLN A 169 -22.76 16.61 -3.10
CA GLN A 169 -22.33 15.34 -3.68
C GLN A 169 -22.33 14.25 -2.61
N LYS A 170 -22.94 13.12 -2.93
CA LYS A 170 -22.91 11.90 -2.10
C LYS A 170 -21.79 10.99 -2.61
N TYR A 171 -21.11 10.37 -1.66
CA TYR A 171 -20.04 9.40 -1.95
C TYR A 171 -20.42 8.06 -1.35
N LYS A 172 -20.16 6.98 -2.07
CA LYS A 172 -20.31 5.61 -1.56
C LYS A 172 -19.12 5.15 -0.73
N LEU A 173 -17.93 5.65 -1.08
CA LEU A 173 -16.72 5.32 -0.34
C LEU A 173 -16.76 5.94 1.05
N GLY A 174 -16.62 5.12 2.08
CA GLY A 174 -16.51 5.58 3.46
C GLY A 174 -15.17 6.29 3.71
N ASP A 175 -15.10 7.09 4.77
CA ASP A 175 -13.89 7.83 5.11
C ASP A 175 -12.75 6.94 5.56
N VAL A 176 -13.07 5.91 6.34
CA VAL A 176 -12.08 4.91 6.80
C VAL A 176 -12.60 3.53 6.45
N ASN A 177 -11.78 2.75 5.79
CA ASN A 177 -11.99 1.30 5.65
C ASN A 177 -10.96 0.56 6.48
N THR A 178 -11.39 -0.46 7.21
CA THR A 178 -10.53 -1.41 7.93
C THR A 178 -10.84 -2.81 7.45
N THR A 179 -9.80 -3.53 7.04
CA THR A 179 -9.86 -4.90 6.55
C THR A 179 -8.97 -5.77 7.41
N LEU A 180 -9.50 -6.91 7.88
CA LEU A 180 -8.75 -7.95 8.55
C LEU A 180 -8.71 -9.18 7.66
N ILE A 181 -7.52 -9.72 7.42
CA ILE A 181 -7.30 -10.92 6.62
C ILE A 181 -6.72 -12.00 7.53
N HIS A 182 -7.25 -13.21 7.43
CA HIS A 182 -6.73 -14.40 8.09
C HIS A 182 -5.99 -15.30 7.10
N THR A 183 -4.85 -15.84 7.50
CA THR A 183 -4.07 -16.76 6.67
C THR A 183 -4.22 -18.21 7.09
N ALA A 184 -3.87 -19.13 6.20
CA ALA A 184 -3.96 -20.58 6.45
C ALA A 184 -3.08 -21.05 7.63
N LYS A 185 -2.01 -20.32 7.95
CA LYS A 185 -1.17 -20.60 9.13
C LYS A 185 -1.61 -19.87 10.40
N GLY A 186 -2.82 -19.28 10.41
CA GLY A 186 -3.37 -18.61 11.59
C GLY A 186 -2.82 -17.22 11.86
N LYS A 187 -2.15 -16.61 10.89
CA LYS A 187 -1.63 -15.24 10.99
C LYS A 187 -2.69 -14.24 10.54
N THR A 188 -2.52 -12.99 10.93
CA THR A 188 -3.47 -11.93 10.57
C THR A 188 -2.77 -10.74 9.91
N ILE A 189 -3.48 -10.11 8.95
CA ILE A 189 -3.07 -8.84 8.34
C ILE A 189 -4.19 -7.84 8.58
N MET A 190 -3.86 -6.67 9.09
CA MET A 190 -4.79 -5.54 9.18
C MET A 190 -4.41 -4.49 8.14
N LEU A 191 -5.38 -4.05 7.35
CA LEU A 191 -5.20 -2.99 6.37
C LEU A 191 -6.14 -1.83 6.67
N GLN A 192 -5.64 -0.60 6.56
CA GLN A 192 -6.47 0.60 6.62
C GLN A 192 -6.34 1.44 5.36
N TYR A 193 -7.46 2.05 4.98
CA TYR A 193 -7.54 3.06 3.93
C TYR A 193 -8.24 4.31 4.47
N ASN A 194 -7.62 5.48 4.25
CA ASN A 194 -8.21 6.78 4.59
C ASN A 194 -7.57 7.88 3.75
N VAL A 195 -8.36 8.55 2.89
CA VAL A 195 -7.86 9.65 2.06
C VAL A 195 -8.72 10.92 2.18
N SER A 196 -9.76 10.89 3.02
CA SER A 196 -10.79 11.92 3.12
C SER A 196 -10.87 12.62 4.47
N THR A 197 -9.87 12.42 5.33
CA THR A 197 -9.77 13.11 6.63
C THR A 197 -8.37 13.70 6.85
N PRO A 198 -8.20 14.68 7.76
CA PRO A 198 -6.89 15.29 8.03
C PRO A 198 -5.99 14.41 8.91
N ARG A 199 -6.06 13.10 8.74
CA ARG A 199 -5.18 12.17 9.44
C ARG A 199 -3.76 12.28 8.89
N PRO A 200 -2.72 12.37 9.74
CA PRO A 200 -1.33 12.40 9.29
C PRO A 200 -1.00 11.21 8.39
N TYR A 201 -0.15 11.48 7.40
CA TYR A 201 0.32 10.45 6.47
C TYR A 201 0.90 9.24 7.20
N SER A 202 0.47 8.04 6.79
CA SER A 202 0.96 6.79 7.35
C SER A 202 0.71 5.61 6.41
N ARG A 203 1.67 4.70 6.36
CA ARG A 203 1.50 3.36 5.78
C ARG A 203 1.32 2.30 6.88
N LEU A 204 1.27 2.69 8.15
CA LEU A 204 1.41 1.85 9.36
C LEU A 204 2.71 1.06 9.33
N GLN A 205 2.77 -0.03 8.59
CA GLN A 205 3.93 -0.91 8.46
C GLN A 205 4.42 -1.40 9.82
N THR A 206 3.52 -2.15 10.48
CA THR A 206 3.75 -2.78 11.78
C THR A 206 3.93 -4.27 11.59
N VAL A 207 4.89 -4.87 12.27
CA VAL A 207 5.16 -6.30 12.28
C VAL A 207 5.29 -6.78 13.72
N CYS A 208 4.45 -7.74 14.11
CA CYS A 208 4.48 -8.36 15.44
C CYS A 208 4.93 -9.81 15.31
N GLY A 209 6.04 -10.12 15.93
CA GLY A 209 6.57 -11.47 16.03
C GLY A 209 6.74 -11.91 17.49
N THR A 210 7.07 -13.17 17.71
CA THR A 210 7.23 -13.75 19.06
C THR A 210 8.51 -13.29 19.79
N LEU A 211 9.48 -12.76 19.05
CA LEU A 211 10.77 -12.28 19.59
C LEU A 211 11.05 -10.82 19.28
N GLY A 212 10.13 -10.12 18.61
CA GLY A 212 10.32 -8.73 18.30
C GLY A 212 9.14 -8.07 17.59
N PHE A 213 9.22 -6.77 17.59
CA PHE A 213 8.25 -5.84 17.01
C PHE A 213 8.99 -4.83 16.15
N ALA A 214 8.41 -4.45 15.03
CA ALA A 214 8.89 -3.36 14.19
C ALA A 214 7.73 -2.52 13.66
N GLN A 215 7.87 -1.19 13.68
CA GLN A 215 6.88 -0.25 13.17
C GLN A 215 7.59 0.95 12.56
N LYS A 216 7.13 1.40 11.39
CA LYS A 216 7.72 2.57 10.71
C LYS A 216 7.10 3.90 11.14
N TYR A 217 5.79 3.95 11.26
CA TYR A 217 5.04 5.20 11.47
C TYR A 217 4.44 5.29 12.87
N PRO A 218 4.42 6.50 13.51
CA PRO A 218 4.89 7.79 12.97
C PRO A 218 6.40 7.97 12.96
N VAL A 219 7.13 7.19 13.76
CA VAL A 219 8.59 7.15 13.85
C VAL A 219 9.05 5.70 13.82
N PRO A 220 10.18 5.37 13.18
CA PRO A 220 10.74 4.03 13.22
C PRO A 220 10.94 3.55 14.67
N CYS A 221 10.42 2.36 14.95
CA CYS A 221 10.48 1.73 16.25
C CYS A 221 10.76 0.23 16.08
N ILE A 222 11.73 -0.29 16.78
CA ILE A 222 12.03 -1.73 16.87
C ILE A 222 12.15 -2.09 18.35
N ALA A 223 11.46 -3.12 18.78
CA ALA A 223 11.64 -3.73 20.11
C ALA A 223 12.01 -5.20 19.92
N LEU A 224 12.96 -5.69 20.70
CA LEU A 224 13.41 -7.09 20.68
C LEU A 224 13.23 -7.69 22.07
N ASP A 225 12.87 -8.96 22.14
CA ASP A 225 12.61 -9.70 23.37
C ASP A 225 13.76 -9.60 24.41
N SER A 226 14.98 -9.48 23.94
CA SER A 226 16.16 -9.25 24.79
C SER A 226 16.13 -7.92 25.57
N HIS A 227 15.25 -6.99 25.19
CA HIS A 227 15.07 -5.68 25.83
C HIS A 227 13.65 -5.49 26.38
N GLY A 228 12.85 -6.58 26.42
CA GLY A 228 11.44 -6.55 26.80
C GLY A 228 10.58 -5.73 25.84
N ASP A 229 9.66 -4.92 26.35
CA ASP A 229 8.78 -4.05 25.58
C ASP A 229 9.35 -2.65 25.32
N THR A 230 10.61 -2.42 25.68
CA THR A 230 11.29 -1.13 25.50
C THR A 230 11.83 -1.01 24.07
N PRO A 231 11.42 0.02 23.32
CA PRO A 231 11.97 0.28 21.99
C PRO A 231 13.49 0.54 22.03
N LEU A 232 14.16 0.08 20.98
CA LEU A 232 15.56 0.45 20.76
C LEU A 232 15.65 1.93 20.36
N GLU A 233 16.61 2.64 20.93
CA GLU A 233 16.84 4.06 20.67
C GLU A 233 18.31 4.33 20.31
N GLY A 234 18.56 5.48 19.67
CA GLY A 234 19.90 5.99 19.39
C GLY A 234 20.78 4.94 18.67
N GLU A 235 21.98 4.73 19.19
CA GLU A 235 22.99 3.85 18.61
C GLU A 235 22.52 2.37 18.51
N ALA A 236 21.69 1.89 19.45
CA ALA A 236 21.14 0.53 19.41
C ALA A 236 20.20 0.32 18.23
N LEU A 237 19.32 1.29 17.95
CA LEU A 237 18.43 1.27 16.77
C LEU A 237 19.24 1.32 15.47
N GLU A 238 20.17 2.25 15.36
CA GLU A 238 21.03 2.41 14.18
C GLU A 238 21.87 1.15 13.90
N THR A 239 22.36 0.49 14.95
CA THR A 239 23.09 -0.77 14.84
C THR A 239 22.23 -1.86 14.22
N VAL A 240 20.97 -2.00 14.67
CA VAL A 240 20.04 -2.99 14.13
C VAL A 240 19.67 -2.66 12.68
N LEU A 241 19.32 -1.43 12.39
CA LEU A 241 18.99 -0.97 11.02
C LEU A 241 20.15 -1.21 10.03
N THR A 242 21.37 -0.97 10.47
CA THR A 242 22.58 -1.22 9.66
C THR A 242 22.85 -2.70 9.45
N ARG A 243 22.75 -3.49 10.53
CA ARG A 243 23.05 -4.94 10.53
C ARG A 243 22.12 -5.71 9.58
N TYR A 244 20.85 -5.33 9.53
CA TYR A 244 19.83 -6.00 8.72
C TYR A 244 19.48 -5.24 7.46
N LYS A 245 20.37 -4.33 7.03
CA LYS A 245 20.20 -3.62 5.76
C LYS A 245 20.09 -4.60 4.60
N HIS A 246 18.98 -4.53 3.86
CA HIS A 246 18.74 -5.45 2.75
C HIS A 246 19.74 -5.21 1.61
N PRO A 247 20.20 -6.25 0.91
CA PRO A 247 21.15 -6.10 -0.22
C PRO A 247 20.72 -5.09 -1.29
N PHE A 248 19.42 -4.98 -1.60
CA PHE A 248 18.93 -3.97 -2.55
C PHE A 248 19.19 -2.54 -2.07
N SER A 249 18.99 -2.27 -0.77
CA SER A 249 19.29 -0.95 -0.21
C SER A 249 20.77 -0.64 -0.25
N ALA A 250 21.61 -1.66 -0.02
CA ALA A 250 23.08 -1.50 -0.01
C ALA A 250 23.70 -1.40 -1.42
N THR A 251 22.98 -1.70 -2.49
CA THR A 251 23.49 -1.67 -3.87
C THR A 251 22.69 -0.68 -4.74
N ILE A 252 21.51 -1.10 -5.18
CA ILE A 252 20.66 -0.31 -6.10
C ILE A 252 20.18 0.97 -5.44
N GLY A 253 19.78 0.90 -4.15
CA GLY A 253 19.31 2.07 -3.41
C GLY A 253 20.41 3.14 -3.24
N GLU A 254 21.63 2.74 -2.90
CA GLU A 254 22.77 3.69 -2.80
C GLU A 254 23.15 4.28 -4.15
N GLU A 255 23.09 3.48 -5.22
CA GLU A 255 23.34 3.98 -6.58
C GLU A 255 22.26 5.00 -7.00
N ALA A 256 20.99 4.70 -6.74
CA ALA A 256 19.89 5.61 -7.02
C ALA A 256 20.06 6.93 -6.26
N HIS A 257 20.35 6.86 -4.96
CA HIS A 257 20.60 8.04 -4.15
C HIS A 257 21.77 8.90 -4.67
N ARG A 258 22.89 8.27 -5.06
CA ARG A 258 24.04 8.99 -5.68
C ARG A 258 23.66 9.70 -6.97
N LYS A 259 22.67 9.20 -7.70
CA LYS A 259 22.12 9.80 -8.94
C LYS A 259 21.02 10.83 -8.67
N GLY A 260 20.71 11.14 -7.40
CA GLY A 260 19.64 12.05 -7.02
C GLY A 260 18.23 11.49 -7.29
N LEU A 261 18.09 10.18 -7.38
CA LEU A 261 16.81 9.51 -7.50
C LEU A 261 16.26 9.21 -6.11
N PRO A 262 14.92 9.28 -5.91
CA PRO A 262 14.28 9.01 -4.62
C PRO A 262 14.41 7.55 -4.17
#